data_baf19718e1e2c5ebf639dac5fef98ad2
#
_entry.id   baf19718e1e2c5ebf639dac5fef98ad2
#
_cell.length_a   1.000
_cell.length_b   1.000
_cell.length_c   1.000
_cell.angle_alpha   90.00
_cell.angle_beta   90.00
_cell.angle_gamma   90.00
#
_symmetry.space_group_name_H-M   'P 1'
#
loop_
_entity.id
_entity.type
_entity.pdbx_description
1 polymer ?
#
loop_
_entity_poly.entity_id
_entity_poly.type
_entity_poly.pdbx_seq_one_letter_code
_entity_poly.pdbx_strand_id
1 'polypeptide(L)'
;MAAFQTAAALGFTRVGLQSAQAVEPAAVESAPAIVIGSGYGGAVAALRLGQAGIRTLVIEMGRLWNTAGSDGKIFCSTSAPDKRSMWFKTRTEAPLASFLWLDVVNKDITPYPGALDRVHYNNMSVFLGRGVGGGSLVNGSMAVTPLQSYFAEQFPGVNATEMYGTYFPRARAMLGVNTVDLTWFESTEWYRFSRISRAHAQNTGLKTTFVPSVYDFAYMQREAAGTATKSALAGEVIYGNNYGKKSLDKTYLASALGTGNVTITTMERVRAITRAADGTYILTADRIDDTGAVVATKQYGCTYLFLGGGSVGTTELLVRARETGALPALDASVGTGWGTNGNVMLGRANHLWDTVGANQSTMPVMGIDDWANADNPVFAEIAPLPTGLEHWVSLYLAITKNPQRASFTYDSATDSARLGWTAAQSAVSVAMAKKLFDRINAANSTIYRYDLFGSSNKVFADDFTYHPLGGCVLGKATDNYGRVKGYSNLYITDGSLVPGSIGVNPFVTITALAERTMARVLVEDTAT
;
A
#
# COMPACT_ATOMS: atom_id res chain seq x y z
N MET A 1 12.23 45.40 4.75
CA MET A 1 13.31 44.48 5.15
C MET A 1 12.94 43.09 4.66
N ALA A 2 13.65 42.60 3.64
CA ALA A 2 13.42 41.34 3.00
C ALA A 2 14.03 40.23 3.86
N ALA A 3 13.29 39.16 4.13
CA ALA A 3 13.80 37.95 4.78
C ALA A 3 13.66 36.80 3.79
N PHE A 4 14.77 36.18 3.55
CA PHE A 4 15.11 35.13 2.61
C PHE A 4 14.23 33.87 2.69
N GLN A 5 13.67 33.51 1.55
CA GLN A 5 13.30 32.11 1.27
C GLN A 5 14.52 31.43 0.62
N THR A 6 15.12 30.50 1.31
CA THR A 6 16.10 29.56 0.74
C THR A 6 15.41 28.24 0.47
N ALA A 7 15.07 28.01 -0.79
CA ALA A 7 14.75 26.69 -1.29
C ALA A 7 16.06 25.88 -1.40
N ALA A 8 16.21 24.84 -0.60
CA ALA A 8 17.29 23.87 -0.76
C ALA A 8 16.99 22.95 -1.94
N ALA A 9 17.49 23.29 -3.12
CA ALA A 9 17.62 22.39 -4.24
C ALA A 9 18.76 21.41 -3.92
N LEU A 10 18.45 20.13 -3.73
CA LEU A 10 19.44 19.07 -3.69
C LEU A 10 20.05 18.91 -5.09
N GLY A 11 21.25 19.47 -5.24
CA GLY A 11 22.02 19.42 -6.46
C GLY A 11 22.51 18.01 -6.76
N PHE A 12 22.05 17.45 -7.87
CA PHE A 12 22.79 16.39 -8.55
C PHE A 12 23.98 17.05 -9.26
N THR A 13 25.20 16.82 -8.75
CA THR A 13 26.45 17.16 -9.43
C THR A 13 26.50 16.42 -10.76
N ARG A 14 26.54 17.16 -11.86
CA ARG A 14 26.90 16.64 -13.18
C ARG A 14 28.33 16.11 -13.11
N VAL A 15 28.46 14.79 -13.07
CA VAL A 15 29.72 14.13 -13.43
C VAL A 15 29.88 14.23 -14.94
N GLY A 16 31.05 14.69 -15.37
CA GLY A 16 31.36 15.00 -16.75
C GLY A 16 31.10 13.84 -17.71
N LEU A 17 30.69 14.20 -18.93
CA LEU A 17 30.59 13.34 -20.09
C LEU A 17 31.96 12.71 -20.37
N GLN A 18 32.21 11.52 -19.87
CA GLN A 18 33.16 10.61 -20.48
C GLN A 18 32.49 10.00 -21.71
N SER A 19 33.20 10.02 -22.84
CA SER A 19 32.82 9.44 -24.11
C SER A 19 32.21 8.05 -23.90
N ALA A 20 30.96 7.86 -24.35
CA ALA A 20 30.30 6.57 -24.34
C ALA A 20 31.12 5.59 -25.19
N GLN A 21 31.81 4.67 -24.55
CA GLN A 21 32.14 3.41 -25.21
C GLN A 21 30.82 2.76 -25.59
N ALA A 22 30.70 2.31 -26.84
CA ALA A 22 29.58 1.52 -27.31
C ALA A 22 29.46 0.30 -26.39
N VAL A 23 28.50 0.35 -25.47
CA VAL A 23 28.15 -0.81 -24.64
C VAL A 23 27.52 -1.80 -25.60
N GLU A 24 28.13 -2.98 -25.76
CA GLU A 24 27.47 -4.10 -26.45
C GLU A 24 26.05 -4.25 -25.89
N PRO A 25 25.03 -4.46 -26.73
CA PRO A 25 23.68 -4.62 -26.25
C PRO A 25 23.66 -5.75 -25.22
N ALA A 26 23.26 -5.43 -23.99
CA ALA A 26 23.15 -6.41 -22.91
C ALA A 26 22.29 -7.58 -23.39
N ALA A 27 22.75 -8.81 -23.17
CA ALA A 27 22.01 -10.00 -23.54
C ALA A 27 20.61 -9.94 -22.90
N VAL A 28 19.56 -10.12 -23.72
CA VAL A 28 18.17 -10.09 -23.23
C VAL A 28 17.89 -11.40 -22.50
N GLU A 29 17.69 -11.32 -21.19
CA GLU A 29 17.19 -12.46 -20.40
C GLU A 29 15.70 -12.66 -20.73
N SER A 30 15.27 -13.86 -21.14
CA SER A 30 13.90 -14.09 -21.60
C SER A 30 13.16 -15.11 -20.76
N ALA A 31 11.90 -14.81 -20.48
CA ALA A 31 10.93 -15.73 -19.88
C ALA A 31 9.59 -15.65 -20.64
N PRO A 32 8.81 -16.74 -20.75
CA PRO A 32 7.48 -16.68 -21.37
C PRO A 32 6.59 -15.61 -20.75
N ALA A 33 6.61 -15.51 -19.41
CA ALA A 33 5.89 -14.48 -18.67
C ALA A 33 6.80 -13.70 -17.74
N ILE A 34 6.60 -12.38 -17.65
CA ILE A 34 7.23 -11.53 -16.65
C ILE A 34 6.15 -10.80 -15.84
N VAL A 35 6.36 -10.71 -14.52
CA VAL A 35 5.55 -9.95 -13.59
C VAL A 35 6.41 -8.81 -13.03
N ILE A 36 6.01 -7.56 -13.20
CA ILE A 36 6.66 -6.40 -12.60
C ILE A 36 6.04 -6.13 -11.23
N GLY A 37 6.81 -6.28 -10.17
CA GLY A 37 6.36 -6.09 -8.78
C GLY A 37 5.76 -7.34 -8.16
N SER A 38 6.09 -7.56 -6.90
CA SER A 38 5.67 -8.72 -6.09
C SER A 38 4.59 -8.40 -5.05
N GLY A 39 3.88 -7.26 -5.20
CA GLY A 39 2.74 -6.87 -4.37
C GLY A 39 1.51 -7.76 -4.60
N TYR A 40 0.37 -7.39 -4.02
CA TYR A 40 -0.84 -8.23 -3.98
C TYR A 40 -1.25 -8.79 -5.34
N GLY A 41 -1.33 -7.95 -6.38
CA GLY A 41 -1.71 -8.40 -7.71
C GLY A 41 -0.62 -9.20 -8.42
N GLY A 42 0.63 -8.77 -8.31
CA GLY A 42 1.77 -9.48 -8.89
C GLY A 42 2.00 -10.86 -8.28
N ALA A 43 1.80 -11.00 -6.97
CA ALA A 43 1.89 -12.28 -6.26
C ALA A 43 0.82 -13.28 -6.72
N VAL A 44 -0.41 -12.82 -6.95
CA VAL A 44 -1.47 -13.65 -7.55
C VAL A 44 -1.09 -14.08 -8.96
N ALA A 45 -0.66 -13.13 -9.82
CA ALA A 45 -0.26 -13.45 -11.19
C ALA A 45 0.86 -14.49 -11.20
N ALA A 46 1.91 -14.29 -10.40
CA ALA A 46 3.03 -15.22 -10.29
C ALA A 46 2.58 -16.63 -9.88
N LEU A 47 1.73 -16.74 -8.84
CA LEU A 47 1.22 -18.04 -8.39
C LEU A 47 0.40 -18.74 -9.48
N ARG A 48 -0.53 -18.04 -10.11
CA ARG A 48 -1.44 -18.66 -11.08
C ARG A 48 -0.73 -19.07 -12.37
N LEU A 49 0.24 -18.25 -12.84
CA LEU A 49 1.12 -18.62 -13.96
C LEU A 49 1.99 -19.85 -13.62
N GLY A 50 2.61 -19.87 -12.43
CA GLY A 50 3.40 -21.00 -11.98
C GLY A 50 2.58 -22.31 -11.88
N GLN A 51 1.36 -22.24 -11.39
CA GLN A 51 0.44 -23.38 -11.32
C GLN A 51 -0.01 -23.87 -12.70
N ALA A 52 -0.09 -22.98 -13.69
CA ALA A 52 -0.35 -23.33 -15.08
C ALA A 52 0.89 -23.88 -15.83
N GLY A 53 2.03 -24.03 -15.14
CA GLY A 53 3.27 -24.54 -15.74
C GLY A 53 4.02 -23.50 -16.57
N ILE A 54 3.63 -22.22 -16.53
CA ILE A 54 4.25 -21.14 -17.30
C ILE A 54 5.46 -20.60 -16.52
N ARG A 55 6.67 -20.74 -17.12
CA ARG A 55 7.89 -20.17 -16.53
C ARG A 55 7.74 -18.66 -16.42
N THR A 56 7.88 -18.16 -15.20
CA THR A 56 7.59 -16.76 -14.85
C THR A 56 8.75 -16.15 -14.08
N LEU A 57 9.22 -14.99 -14.52
CA LEU A 57 10.15 -14.14 -13.80
C LEU A 57 9.38 -13.00 -13.12
N VAL A 58 9.54 -12.85 -11.81
CA VAL A 58 9.06 -11.67 -11.07
C VAL A 58 10.22 -10.71 -10.88
N ILE A 59 10.07 -9.45 -11.30
CA ILE A 59 11.08 -8.40 -11.12
C ILE A 59 10.61 -7.46 -10.00
N GLU A 60 11.33 -7.45 -8.88
CA GLU A 60 11.03 -6.64 -7.70
C GLU A 60 12.12 -5.59 -7.48
N MET A 61 11.70 -4.32 -7.31
CA MET A 61 12.66 -3.24 -7.09
C MET A 61 13.26 -3.24 -5.69
N GLY A 62 12.54 -3.73 -4.69
CA GLY A 62 13.01 -3.84 -3.33
C GLY A 62 13.72 -5.17 -3.07
N ARG A 63 14.16 -5.35 -1.85
CA ARG A 63 14.94 -6.53 -1.45
C ARG A 63 14.06 -7.68 -0.95
N LEU A 64 14.63 -8.87 -0.91
CA LEU A 64 14.07 -9.98 -0.16
C LEU A 64 14.44 -9.82 1.32
N TRP A 65 13.40 -9.75 2.17
CA TRP A 65 13.54 -9.56 3.60
C TRP A 65 13.65 -10.92 4.33
N ASN A 66 14.83 -11.54 4.29
CA ASN A 66 15.09 -12.85 4.88
C ASN A 66 16.37 -12.91 5.72
N THR A 67 17.09 -11.79 5.85
CA THR A 67 18.36 -11.74 6.60
C THR A 67 18.18 -10.85 7.83
N ALA A 68 18.43 -11.43 9.01
CA ALA A 68 18.36 -10.70 10.26
C ALA A 68 19.51 -9.71 10.41
N GLY A 69 19.25 -8.59 11.04
CA GLY A 69 20.26 -7.64 11.49
C GLY A 69 21.01 -8.14 12.73
N SER A 70 21.90 -7.29 13.26
CA SER A 70 22.69 -7.60 14.48
C SER A 70 21.84 -7.80 15.74
N ASP A 71 20.60 -7.29 15.72
CA ASP A 71 19.59 -7.47 16.78
C ASP A 71 18.80 -8.78 16.66
N GLY A 72 19.16 -9.65 15.70
CA GLY A 72 18.47 -10.92 15.43
C GLY A 72 17.12 -10.76 14.75
N LYS A 73 16.72 -9.55 14.32
CA LYS A 73 15.45 -9.24 13.67
C LYS A 73 15.65 -8.86 12.21
N ILE A 74 14.68 -9.24 11.36
CA ILE A 74 14.65 -8.83 9.96
C ILE A 74 14.16 -7.38 9.83
N PHE A 75 13.11 -7.02 10.57
CA PHE A 75 12.49 -5.69 10.58
C PHE A 75 12.70 -4.99 11.91
N CYS A 76 12.79 -3.66 11.88
CA CYS A 76 12.85 -2.81 13.07
C CYS A 76 11.44 -2.44 13.57
N SER A 77 11.32 -2.02 14.83
CA SER A 77 10.07 -1.50 15.39
C SER A 77 9.87 -0.02 15.09
N THR A 78 8.63 0.47 15.26
CA THR A 78 8.31 1.90 15.10
C THR A 78 8.94 2.78 16.18
N SER A 79 9.22 2.24 17.37
CA SER A 79 9.86 2.95 18.48
C SER A 79 11.39 2.99 18.38
N ALA A 80 11.98 2.06 17.65
CA ALA A 80 13.43 1.96 17.43
C ALA A 80 13.74 1.72 15.94
N PRO A 81 13.42 2.69 15.07
CA PRO A 81 13.68 2.57 13.64
C PRO A 81 15.19 2.70 13.37
N ASP A 82 15.66 1.98 12.35
CA ASP A 82 17.01 2.05 11.81
C ASP A 82 17.00 2.09 10.28
N LYS A 83 18.14 1.85 9.63
CA LYS A 83 18.27 1.86 8.17
C LYS A 83 17.28 0.94 7.44
N ARG A 84 16.75 -0.11 8.09
CA ARG A 84 15.77 -1.06 7.52
C ARG A 84 14.37 -0.44 7.36
N SER A 85 14.11 0.70 8.01
CA SER A 85 12.78 1.33 8.06
C SER A 85 12.36 1.95 6.73
N MET A 86 13.14 2.90 6.20
CA MET A 86 12.73 3.75 5.08
C MET A 86 13.62 3.58 3.85
N TRP A 87 12.98 3.62 2.67
CA TRP A 87 13.61 3.48 1.36
C TRP A 87 14.47 4.69 1.02
N PHE A 88 15.80 4.51 1.13
CA PHE A 88 16.84 5.51 0.84
C PHE A 88 16.62 6.90 1.47
N LYS A 89 16.01 6.95 2.66
CA LYS A 89 15.86 8.19 3.42
C LYS A 89 17.00 8.36 4.44
N THR A 90 17.29 9.62 4.79
CA THR A 90 18.24 9.98 5.85
C THR A 90 17.57 10.14 7.22
N ARG A 91 16.22 10.21 7.22
CA ARG A 91 15.38 10.32 8.41
C ARG A 91 14.08 9.56 8.17
N THR A 92 13.50 8.98 9.20
CA THR A 92 12.18 8.38 9.10
C THR A 92 11.10 9.45 8.94
N GLU A 93 10.03 9.11 8.24
CA GLU A 93 8.94 10.03 7.90
C GLU A 93 7.59 9.43 8.32
N ALA A 94 7.47 8.97 9.57
CA ALA A 94 6.20 8.50 10.11
C ALA A 94 5.19 9.66 10.13
N PRO A 95 3.95 9.48 9.68
CA PRO A 95 2.98 10.57 9.58
C PRO A 95 2.51 11.06 10.96
N LEU A 96 2.47 10.18 11.94
CA LEU A 96 2.16 10.45 13.33
C LEU A 96 3.50 10.58 14.08
N ALA A 97 4.11 11.75 14.04
CA ALA A 97 5.46 11.95 14.50
C ALA A 97 5.57 12.86 15.71
N SER A 98 4.55 13.69 15.97
CA SER A 98 4.64 14.77 16.95
C SER A 98 3.89 14.43 18.24
N PHE A 99 4.46 14.85 19.34
CA PHE A 99 3.82 14.95 20.65
C PHE A 99 4.13 16.33 21.22
N LEU A 100 3.09 17.07 21.59
CA LEU A 100 3.22 18.49 21.98
C LEU A 100 4.01 19.31 20.94
N TRP A 101 3.72 19.05 19.63
CA TRP A 101 4.36 19.68 18.45
C TRP A 101 5.86 19.37 18.27
N LEU A 102 6.47 18.59 19.14
CA LEU A 102 7.83 18.12 18.98
C LEU A 102 7.85 16.79 18.22
N ASP A 103 8.68 16.68 17.19
CA ASP A 103 8.91 15.41 16.51
C ASP A 103 9.74 14.49 17.42
N VAL A 104 9.07 13.57 18.09
CA VAL A 104 9.65 12.62 19.04
C VAL A 104 9.77 11.19 18.49
N VAL A 105 9.17 10.95 17.32
CA VAL A 105 9.07 9.61 16.70
C VAL A 105 10.10 9.42 15.61
N ASN A 106 10.28 10.42 14.72
CA ASN A 106 11.22 10.30 13.61
C ASN A 106 12.67 10.36 14.07
N LYS A 107 13.50 9.50 13.50
CA LYS A 107 14.92 9.34 13.81
C LYS A 107 15.77 9.48 12.56
N ASP A 108 16.98 9.99 12.71
CA ASP A 108 17.98 9.97 11.65
C ASP A 108 18.43 8.54 11.41
N ILE A 109 18.55 8.17 10.15
CA ILE A 109 18.91 6.82 9.70
C ILE A 109 19.91 6.90 8.55
N THR A 110 20.68 5.83 8.36
CA THR A 110 21.53 5.70 7.17
C THR A 110 20.68 5.30 5.96
N PRO A 111 20.84 5.94 4.77
CA PRO A 111 20.18 5.53 3.56
C PRO A 111 20.42 4.06 3.24
N TYR A 112 19.34 3.33 2.97
CA TYR A 112 19.35 1.89 2.73
C TYR A 112 18.03 1.52 2.03
N PRO A 113 17.94 0.42 1.27
CA PRO A 113 16.68 -0.04 0.71
C PRO A 113 15.74 -0.59 1.78
N GLY A 114 15.20 0.32 2.60
CA GLY A 114 14.27 0.03 3.70
C GLY A 114 12.89 -0.43 3.22
N ALA A 115 12.07 -0.93 4.14
CA ALA A 115 10.80 -1.58 3.81
C ALA A 115 9.69 -0.60 3.42
N LEU A 116 9.68 0.61 3.98
CA LEU A 116 8.66 1.63 3.73
C LEU A 116 9.22 2.76 2.87
N ASP A 117 8.49 3.15 1.84
CA ASP A 117 8.78 4.35 1.07
C ASP A 117 7.68 5.39 1.29
N ARG A 118 8.05 6.66 1.26
CA ARG A 118 7.13 7.79 1.18
C ARG A 118 7.47 8.62 -0.05
N VAL A 119 6.65 8.48 -1.07
CA VAL A 119 6.78 9.26 -2.31
C VAL A 119 6.01 10.56 -2.13
N HIS A 120 6.71 11.68 -2.34
CA HIS A 120 6.14 13.02 -2.21
C HIS A 120 5.72 13.57 -3.57
N TYR A 121 4.46 13.96 -3.67
CA TYR A 121 3.91 14.82 -4.72
C TYR A 121 3.53 16.16 -4.10
N ASN A 122 3.18 17.15 -4.90
CA ASN A 122 2.98 18.53 -4.44
C ASN A 122 2.03 18.66 -3.22
N ASN A 123 0.85 18.02 -3.25
CA ASN A 123 -0.15 18.11 -2.18
C ASN A 123 -0.49 16.74 -1.57
N MET A 124 0.28 15.71 -1.91
CA MET A 124 -0.02 14.35 -1.47
C MET A 124 1.25 13.53 -1.32
N SER A 125 1.40 12.86 -0.20
CA SER A 125 2.41 11.83 -0.02
C SER A 125 1.76 10.45 -0.10
N VAL A 126 2.47 9.49 -0.69
CA VAL A 126 1.98 8.11 -0.83
C VAL A 126 2.95 7.17 -0.14
N PHE A 127 2.44 6.40 0.82
CA PHE A 127 3.21 5.36 1.48
C PHE A 127 3.14 4.05 0.70
N LEU A 128 4.30 3.45 0.45
CA LEU A 128 4.46 2.24 -0.38
C LEU A 128 5.37 1.24 0.33
N GLY A 129 5.01 -0.04 0.29
CA GLY A 129 5.92 -1.12 0.71
C GLY A 129 6.95 -1.44 -0.38
N ARG A 130 8.23 -1.54 -0.02
CA ARG A 130 9.34 -1.90 -0.91
C ARG A 130 9.96 -3.24 -0.48
N GLY A 131 9.95 -4.19 -1.39
CA GLY A 131 10.49 -5.53 -1.16
C GLY A 131 9.57 -6.62 -1.62
N VAL A 132 10.06 -7.85 -1.58
CA VAL A 132 9.29 -9.04 -1.96
C VAL A 132 8.08 -9.19 -1.04
N GLY A 133 6.87 -8.98 -1.61
CA GLY A 133 5.61 -8.89 -0.89
C GLY A 133 4.98 -7.49 -0.87
N GLY A 134 5.71 -6.45 -1.30
CA GLY A 134 5.18 -5.08 -1.45
C GLY A 134 4.49 -4.55 -0.19
N GLY A 135 3.31 -3.94 -0.37
CA GLY A 135 2.52 -3.36 0.73
C GLY A 135 2.11 -4.33 1.84
N SER A 136 2.16 -5.66 1.60
CA SER A 136 1.85 -6.66 2.63
C SER A 136 2.87 -6.66 3.78
N LEU A 137 4.09 -6.19 3.52
CA LEU A 137 5.14 -6.09 4.54
C LEU A 137 4.81 -5.02 5.59
N VAL A 138 4.21 -3.89 5.18
CA VAL A 138 4.14 -2.65 5.97
C VAL A 138 2.73 -2.23 6.40
N ASN A 139 1.67 -2.90 5.94
CA ASN A 139 0.29 -2.54 6.29
C ASN A 139 -0.15 -3.02 7.68
N GLY A 140 -1.27 -2.46 8.19
CA GLY A 140 -1.89 -2.82 9.48
C GLY A 140 -2.72 -4.12 9.46
N SER A 141 -2.65 -4.93 8.39
CA SER A 141 -3.25 -6.28 8.30
C SER A 141 -4.77 -6.35 8.22
N MET A 142 -5.54 -5.26 8.23
CA MET A 142 -7.01 -5.26 8.19
C MET A 142 -7.55 -5.80 6.86
N ALA A 143 -8.10 -7.00 6.87
CA ALA A 143 -8.55 -7.75 5.69
C ALA A 143 -10.05 -7.57 5.41
N VAL A 144 -10.45 -6.32 5.17
CA VAL A 144 -11.86 -5.95 5.00
C VAL A 144 -12.34 -6.21 3.57
N THR A 145 -13.52 -6.81 3.44
CA THR A 145 -14.25 -6.91 2.16
C THR A 145 -15.22 -5.75 2.08
N PRO A 146 -15.29 -5.00 0.97
CA PRO A 146 -16.22 -3.88 0.83
C PRO A 146 -17.68 -4.33 0.85
N LEU A 147 -18.61 -3.41 1.08
CA LEU A 147 -20.03 -3.70 0.89
C LEU A 147 -20.29 -4.03 -0.58
N GLN A 148 -21.06 -5.09 -0.83
CA GLN A 148 -21.33 -5.58 -2.19
C GLN A 148 -22.01 -4.52 -3.07
N SER A 149 -22.92 -3.72 -2.52
CA SER A 149 -23.58 -2.62 -3.23
C SER A 149 -22.58 -1.54 -3.67
N TYR A 150 -21.66 -1.16 -2.78
CA TYR A 150 -20.63 -0.16 -3.11
C TYR A 150 -19.58 -0.72 -4.08
N PHE A 151 -19.22 -1.99 -3.94
CA PHE A 151 -18.36 -2.66 -4.92
C PHE A 151 -19.01 -2.64 -6.31
N ALA A 152 -20.30 -2.99 -6.43
CA ALA A 152 -21.03 -2.97 -7.70
C ALA A 152 -21.13 -1.54 -8.30
N GLU A 153 -21.27 -0.50 -7.45
CA GLU A 153 -21.21 0.90 -7.86
C GLU A 153 -19.86 1.27 -8.48
N GLN A 154 -18.77 0.85 -7.83
CA GLN A 154 -17.40 1.18 -8.27
C GLN A 154 -16.96 0.36 -9.49
N PHE A 155 -17.47 -0.85 -9.66
CA PHE A 155 -17.10 -1.78 -10.73
C PHE A 155 -18.33 -2.26 -11.53
N PRO A 156 -19.01 -1.37 -12.28
CA PRO A 156 -20.24 -1.72 -12.98
C PRO A 156 -20.05 -2.80 -14.06
N GLY A 157 -18.83 -3.00 -14.55
CA GLY A 157 -18.48 -4.06 -15.51
C GLY A 157 -18.04 -5.39 -14.90
N VAL A 158 -18.10 -5.53 -13.57
CA VAL A 158 -17.69 -6.73 -12.84
C VAL A 158 -18.88 -7.37 -12.15
N ASN A 159 -19.06 -8.68 -12.33
CA ASN A 159 -20.14 -9.42 -11.67
C ASN A 159 -19.84 -9.50 -10.14
N ALA A 160 -20.58 -8.71 -9.35
CA ALA A 160 -20.42 -8.68 -7.92
C ALA A 160 -20.78 -10.03 -7.26
N THR A 161 -21.79 -10.76 -7.77
CA THR A 161 -22.15 -12.09 -7.23
C THR A 161 -20.99 -13.08 -7.41
N GLU A 162 -20.33 -13.08 -8.55
CA GLU A 162 -19.14 -13.90 -8.81
C GLU A 162 -17.99 -13.52 -7.86
N MET A 163 -17.73 -12.22 -7.67
CA MET A 163 -16.70 -11.74 -6.77
C MET A 163 -16.92 -12.20 -5.32
N TYR A 164 -18.12 -12.03 -4.80
CA TYR A 164 -18.45 -12.38 -3.42
C TYR A 164 -18.63 -13.88 -3.20
N GLY A 165 -19.05 -14.63 -4.23
CA GLY A 165 -19.19 -16.09 -4.15
C GLY A 165 -17.89 -16.85 -4.38
N THR A 166 -16.93 -16.30 -5.12
CA THR A 166 -15.74 -17.03 -5.56
C THR A 166 -14.43 -16.33 -5.20
N TYR A 167 -14.22 -15.10 -5.69
CA TYR A 167 -12.87 -14.52 -5.66
C TYR A 167 -12.51 -13.87 -4.31
N PHE A 168 -13.43 -13.21 -3.62
CA PHE A 168 -13.19 -12.75 -2.26
C PHE A 168 -12.94 -13.92 -1.28
N PRO A 169 -13.73 -15.00 -1.26
CA PRO A 169 -13.42 -16.18 -0.44
C PRO A 169 -12.06 -16.79 -0.76
N ARG A 170 -11.71 -16.94 -2.04
CA ARG A 170 -10.41 -17.48 -2.48
C ARG A 170 -9.25 -16.61 -2.00
N ALA A 171 -9.33 -15.30 -2.22
CA ALA A 171 -8.30 -14.36 -1.78
C ALA A 171 -8.11 -14.39 -0.26
N ARG A 172 -9.20 -14.37 0.51
CA ARG A 172 -9.17 -14.44 1.97
C ARG A 172 -8.55 -15.74 2.49
N ALA A 173 -8.89 -16.87 1.89
CA ALA A 173 -8.32 -18.18 2.25
C ALA A 173 -6.80 -18.20 2.00
N MET A 174 -6.36 -17.78 0.82
CA MET A 174 -4.95 -17.77 0.44
C MET A 174 -4.11 -16.77 1.25
N LEU A 175 -4.70 -15.64 1.65
CA LEU A 175 -4.07 -14.66 2.54
C LEU A 175 -4.06 -15.13 4.02
N GLY A 176 -4.71 -16.22 4.35
CA GLY A 176 -4.80 -16.75 5.71
C GLY A 176 -5.54 -15.84 6.67
N VAL A 177 -6.62 -15.19 6.18
CA VAL A 177 -7.45 -14.26 6.96
C VAL A 177 -8.09 -14.97 8.15
N ASN A 178 -8.00 -14.34 9.32
CA ASN A 178 -8.60 -14.83 10.57
C ASN A 178 -9.16 -13.67 11.40
N THR A 179 -9.85 -13.98 12.50
CA THR A 179 -10.49 -12.99 13.39
C THR A 179 -9.93 -13.10 14.80
N VAL A 180 -9.96 -11.99 15.53
CA VAL A 180 -9.57 -11.97 16.94
C VAL A 180 -10.57 -12.80 17.77
N ASP A 181 -10.06 -13.53 18.76
CA ASP A 181 -10.90 -14.17 19.77
C ASP A 181 -11.60 -13.09 20.61
N LEU A 182 -12.95 -13.15 20.69
CA LEU A 182 -13.73 -12.11 21.34
C LEU A 182 -13.55 -12.13 22.86
N THR A 183 -13.38 -13.29 23.49
CA THR A 183 -13.15 -13.40 24.92
C THR A 183 -11.82 -12.78 25.30
N TRP A 184 -10.78 -13.06 24.50
CA TRP A 184 -9.47 -12.45 24.69
C TRP A 184 -9.51 -10.93 24.41
N PHE A 185 -10.19 -10.50 23.36
CA PHE A 185 -10.36 -9.07 23.05
C PHE A 185 -10.99 -8.30 24.24
N GLU A 186 -12.00 -8.85 24.88
CA GLU A 186 -12.69 -8.17 26.00
C GLU A 186 -11.82 -8.10 27.27
N SER A 187 -10.89 -9.05 27.47
CA SER A 187 -10.09 -9.14 28.70
C SER A 187 -8.68 -8.55 28.57
N THR A 188 -8.10 -8.54 27.36
CA THR A 188 -6.70 -8.13 27.17
C THR A 188 -6.50 -6.62 27.26
N GLU A 189 -5.39 -6.18 27.86
CA GLU A 189 -5.00 -4.76 27.83
C GLU A 189 -4.60 -4.29 26.42
N TRP A 190 -4.10 -5.17 25.57
CA TRP A 190 -3.59 -4.86 24.23
C TRP A 190 -4.63 -4.29 23.27
N TYR A 191 -5.93 -4.44 23.57
CA TYR A 191 -7.06 -3.87 22.83
C TYR A 191 -7.93 -2.92 23.66
N ARG A 192 -7.43 -2.42 24.80
CA ARG A 192 -8.14 -1.43 25.60
C ARG A 192 -8.49 -0.17 24.78
N PHE A 193 -7.58 0.29 23.92
CA PHE A 193 -7.82 1.43 23.03
C PHE A 193 -9.03 1.22 22.10
N SER A 194 -9.22 0.01 21.59
CA SER A 194 -10.37 -0.33 20.75
C SER A 194 -11.67 -0.37 21.56
N ARG A 195 -11.64 -0.90 22.80
CA ARG A 195 -12.84 -0.93 23.68
C ARG A 195 -13.27 0.47 24.10
N ILE A 196 -12.35 1.36 24.42
CA ILE A 196 -12.66 2.77 24.73
C ILE A 196 -13.26 3.46 23.51
N SER A 197 -12.67 3.31 22.33
CA SER A 197 -13.20 3.89 21.10
C SER A 197 -14.58 3.31 20.73
N ARG A 198 -14.79 2.00 20.97
CA ARG A 198 -16.10 1.34 20.82
C ARG A 198 -17.14 1.96 21.74
N ALA A 199 -16.83 2.16 23.02
CA ALA A 199 -17.74 2.78 23.99
C ALA A 199 -18.12 4.21 23.54
N HIS A 200 -17.16 5.01 23.11
CA HIS A 200 -17.42 6.35 22.58
C HIS A 200 -18.32 6.35 21.33
N ALA A 201 -18.13 5.39 20.42
CA ALA A 201 -18.99 5.23 19.25
C ALA A 201 -20.43 4.83 19.66
N GLN A 202 -20.57 3.89 20.59
CA GLN A 202 -21.86 3.42 21.11
C GLN A 202 -22.64 4.54 21.82
N ASN A 203 -21.98 5.38 22.62
CA ASN A 203 -22.58 6.56 23.25
C ASN A 203 -23.16 7.55 22.21
N THR A 204 -22.67 7.49 20.97
CA THR A 204 -23.12 8.32 19.84
C THR A 204 -24.22 7.63 19.02
N GLY A 205 -24.56 6.39 19.35
CA GLY A 205 -25.47 5.54 18.55
C GLY A 205 -24.83 5.01 17.27
N LEU A 206 -23.50 5.06 17.14
CA LEU A 206 -22.77 4.55 15.98
C LEU A 206 -22.48 3.06 16.13
N LYS A 207 -22.52 2.36 15.01
CA LYS A 207 -22.15 0.95 14.92
C LYS A 207 -20.63 0.80 14.89
N THR A 208 -20.12 -0.19 15.60
CA THR A 208 -18.74 -0.68 15.43
C THR A 208 -18.76 -2.09 14.89
N THR A 209 -17.76 -2.44 14.11
CA THR A 209 -17.62 -3.77 13.51
C THR A 209 -16.22 -4.32 13.75
N PHE A 210 -16.14 -5.61 14.10
CA PHE A 210 -14.88 -6.32 14.10
C PHE A 210 -14.44 -6.57 12.66
N VAL A 211 -13.16 -6.40 12.41
CA VAL A 211 -12.57 -6.64 11.10
C VAL A 211 -11.61 -7.81 11.14
N PRO A 212 -11.63 -8.68 10.13
CA PRO A 212 -10.65 -9.76 10.03
C PRO A 212 -9.27 -9.22 9.68
N SER A 213 -8.25 -10.05 9.90
CA SER A 213 -6.85 -9.67 9.74
C SER A 213 -6.05 -10.78 9.06
N VAL A 214 -4.92 -10.40 8.46
CA VAL A 214 -3.87 -11.32 8.02
C VAL A 214 -2.76 -11.49 9.07
N TYR A 215 -2.98 -11.01 10.29
CA TYR A 215 -2.13 -11.35 11.44
C TYR A 215 -2.67 -12.60 12.14
N ASP A 216 -1.78 -13.52 12.56
CA ASP A 216 -2.15 -14.70 13.30
C ASP A 216 -2.47 -14.35 14.76
N PHE A 217 -3.75 -14.29 15.11
CA PHE A 217 -4.16 -13.95 16.48
C PHE A 217 -3.82 -15.01 17.51
N ALA A 218 -3.71 -16.30 17.13
CA ALA A 218 -3.21 -17.32 18.04
C ALA A 218 -1.73 -17.09 18.37
N TYR A 219 -0.94 -16.59 17.40
CA TYR A 219 0.42 -16.14 17.66
C TYR A 219 0.43 -14.93 18.60
N MET A 220 -0.43 -13.93 18.38
CA MET A 220 -0.52 -12.72 19.23
C MET A 220 -0.90 -13.05 20.68
N GLN A 221 -1.79 -14.02 20.92
CA GLN A 221 -2.10 -14.48 22.26
C GLN A 221 -0.88 -15.07 22.96
N ARG A 222 -0.02 -15.81 22.23
CA ARG A 222 1.26 -16.32 22.76
C ARG A 222 2.27 -15.19 23.02
N GLU A 223 2.28 -14.14 22.18
CA GLU A 223 3.08 -12.93 22.47
C GLU A 223 2.65 -12.30 23.80
N ALA A 224 1.34 -12.14 24.02
CA ALA A 224 0.77 -11.58 25.25
C ALA A 224 1.07 -12.45 26.48
N ALA A 225 1.04 -13.77 26.32
CA ALA A 225 1.37 -14.75 27.38
C ALA A 225 2.88 -14.90 27.64
N GLY A 226 3.75 -14.26 26.82
CA GLY A 226 5.21 -14.40 26.93
C GLY A 226 5.78 -15.73 26.46
N THR A 227 4.99 -16.53 25.73
CA THR A 227 5.38 -17.84 25.19
C THR A 227 5.83 -17.80 23.73
N ALA A 228 5.76 -16.64 23.09
CA ALA A 228 6.31 -16.37 21.77
C ALA A 228 7.02 -15.01 21.74
N THR A 229 7.97 -14.85 20.81
CA THR A 229 8.68 -13.58 20.61
C THR A 229 7.68 -12.49 20.20
N LYS A 230 7.71 -11.36 20.89
CA LYS A 230 6.83 -10.23 20.57
C LYS A 230 7.19 -9.60 19.23
N SER A 231 6.16 -9.27 18.46
CA SER A 231 6.23 -8.61 17.17
C SER A 231 5.16 -7.51 17.08
N ALA A 232 3.89 -7.85 16.88
CA ALA A 232 2.83 -6.84 16.95
C ALA A 232 2.74 -6.16 18.31
N LEU A 233 3.02 -6.88 19.38
CA LEU A 233 3.06 -6.34 20.75
C LEU A 233 4.40 -5.70 21.12
N ALA A 234 5.33 -5.57 20.16
CA ALA A 234 6.61 -4.87 20.29
C ALA A 234 6.74 -3.67 19.34
N GLY A 235 5.62 -3.16 18.82
CA GLY A 235 5.62 -1.98 17.97
C GLY A 235 6.01 -2.23 16.50
N GLU A 236 5.95 -3.46 16.01
CA GLU A 236 6.28 -3.79 14.62
C GLU A 236 5.03 -3.68 13.73
N VAL A 237 5.03 -2.78 12.74
CA VAL A 237 3.95 -2.62 11.75
C VAL A 237 4.43 -1.94 10.47
N ILE A 238 4.66 -0.62 10.47
CA ILE A 238 4.90 0.15 9.23
C ILE A 238 6.30 -0.06 8.63
N TYR A 239 7.24 -0.58 9.41
CA TYR A 239 8.57 -0.93 8.93
C TYR A 239 8.76 -2.45 8.77
N GLY A 240 7.65 -3.19 8.74
CA GLY A 240 7.60 -4.64 8.65
C GLY A 240 7.20 -5.31 9.96
N ASN A 241 7.13 -6.64 9.93
CA ASN A 241 6.75 -7.46 11.08
C ASN A 241 7.52 -8.80 11.01
N ASN A 242 8.21 -9.15 12.09
CA ASN A 242 9.07 -10.33 12.11
C ASN A 242 8.28 -11.64 12.24
N TYR A 243 7.18 -11.62 12.99
CA TYR A 243 6.40 -12.83 13.32
C TYR A 243 4.90 -12.56 13.21
N GLY A 244 4.11 -13.61 13.09
CA GLY A 244 2.65 -13.57 13.15
C GLY A 244 1.95 -12.99 11.92
N LYS A 245 2.53 -12.04 11.20
CA LYS A 245 1.95 -11.47 9.99
C LYS A 245 2.09 -12.44 8.81
N LYS A 246 0.98 -12.76 8.15
CA LYS A 246 0.91 -13.60 6.95
C LYS A 246 1.05 -12.73 5.71
N SER A 247 2.25 -12.14 5.53
CA SER A 247 2.60 -11.34 4.35
C SER A 247 2.74 -12.22 3.10
N LEU A 248 2.77 -11.60 1.92
CA LEU A 248 2.75 -12.33 0.65
C LEU A 248 3.97 -13.23 0.43
N ASP A 249 5.14 -12.85 0.96
CA ASP A 249 6.34 -13.69 0.97
C ASP A 249 6.13 -15.04 1.66
N LYS A 250 5.23 -15.09 2.65
CA LYS A 250 4.87 -16.30 3.42
C LYS A 250 3.63 -17.02 2.90
N THR A 251 2.89 -16.44 1.96
CA THR A 251 1.63 -16.97 1.43
C THR A 251 1.69 -17.17 -0.09
N TYR A 252 1.19 -16.23 -0.87
CA TYR A 252 1.13 -16.34 -2.33
C TYR A 252 2.49 -16.56 -2.98
N LEU A 253 3.52 -15.81 -2.58
CA LEU A 253 4.84 -15.93 -3.21
C LEU A 253 5.57 -17.20 -2.78
N ALA A 254 5.44 -17.62 -1.52
CA ALA A 254 5.95 -18.93 -1.09
C ALA A 254 5.31 -20.07 -1.90
N SER A 255 3.99 -20.01 -2.11
CA SER A 255 3.28 -20.98 -2.94
C SER A 255 3.69 -20.90 -4.42
N ALA A 256 3.95 -19.69 -4.95
CA ALA A 256 4.40 -19.49 -6.32
C ALA A 256 5.78 -20.12 -6.55
N LEU A 257 6.73 -19.82 -5.67
CA LEU A 257 8.07 -20.44 -5.69
C LEU A 257 8.01 -21.96 -5.57
N GLY A 258 7.09 -22.47 -4.74
CA GLY A 258 6.86 -23.90 -4.54
C GLY A 258 6.38 -24.65 -5.80
N THR A 259 5.88 -23.95 -6.85
CA THR A 259 5.53 -24.57 -8.13
C THR A 259 6.76 -25.01 -8.96
N GLY A 260 7.95 -24.46 -8.66
CA GLY A 260 9.17 -24.67 -9.45
C GLY A 260 9.21 -23.88 -10.77
N ASN A 261 8.12 -23.18 -11.14
CA ASN A 261 8.02 -22.42 -12.40
C ASN A 261 8.22 -20.91 -12.22
N VAL A 262 8.39 -20.44 -10.98
CA VAL A 262 8.49 -19.00 -10.67
C VAL A 262 9.86 -18.71 -10.06
N THR A 263 10.50 -17.65 -10.56
CA THR A 263 11.71 -17.06 -9.97
C THR A 263 11.49 -15.59 -9.68
N ILE A 264 12.17 -15.06 -8.67
CA ILE A 264 12.08 -13.64 -8.28
C ILE A 264 13.50 -13.05 -8.33
N THR A 265 13.67 -11.98 -9.10
CA THR A 265 14.86 -11.12 -9.00
C THR A 265 14.53 -9.89 -8.19
N THR A 266 15.50 -9.42 -7.41
CA THR A 266 15.33 -8.32 -6.44
C THR A 266 16.33 -7.22 -6.66
N MET A 267 16.04 -6.02 -6.12
CA MET A 267 16.88 -4.83 -6.32
C MET A 267 17.01 -4.44 -7.80
N GLU A 268 15.95 -4.69 -8.57
CA GLU A 268 15.89 -4.37 -9.99
C GLU A 268 14.67 -3.50 -10.30
N ARG A 269 14.90 -2.24 -10.59
CA ARG A 269 13.89 -1.25 -10.90
C ARG A 269 13.64 -1.18 -12.40
N VAL A 270 12.50 -1.71 -12.85
CA VAL A 270 12.05 -1.52 -14.23
C VAL A 270 11.74 -0.03 -14.45
N ARG A 271 12.38 0.57 -15.46
CA ARG A 271 12.22 2.00 -15.80
C ARG A 271 11.62 2.24 -17.18
N ALA A 272 11.64 1.25 -18.06
CA ALA A 272 11.06 1.38 -19.39
C ALA A 272 10.46 0.06 -19.87
N ILE A 273 9.41 0.18 -20.68
CA ILE A 273 8.75 -0.92 -21.38
C ILE A 273 8.64 -0.50 -22.85
N THR A 274 9.11 -1.36 -23.76
CA THR A 274 8.92 -1.23 -25.20
C THR A 274 8.30 -2.51 -25.76
N ARG A 275 7.84 -2.48 -27.00
CA ARG A 275 7.34 -3.66 -27.69
C ARG A 275 8.07 -3.81 -29.03
N ALA A 276 8.69 -4.95 -29.25
CA ALA A 276 9.34 -5.29 -30.50
C ALA A 276 8.32 -5.58 -31.62
N ALA A 277 8.77 -5.60 -32.87
CA ALA A 277 7.92 -5.82 -34.03
C ALA A 277 7.25 -7.21 -34.05
N ASP A 278 7.87 -8.21 -33.43
CA ASP A 278 7.32 -9.57 -33.25
C ASP A 278 6.29 -9.67 -32.11
N GLY A 279 6.04 -8.57 -31.40
CA GLY A 279 5.11 -8.50 -30.29
C GLY A 279 5.72 -8.76 -28.91
N THR A 280 7.01 -9.11 -28.83
CA THR A 280 7.75 -9.31 -27.58
C THR A 280 7.85 -8.00 -26.80
N TYR A 281 7.54 -8.03 -25.50
CA TYR A 281 7.81 -6.92 -24.59
C TYR A 281 9.26 -6.94 -24.13
N ILE A 282 9.93 -5.81 -24.25
CA ILE A 282 11.30 -5.60 -23.77
C ILE A 282 11.28 -4.61 -22.61
N LEU A 283 11.79 -5.06 -21.48
CA LEU A 283 11.90 -4.26 -20.25
C LEU A 283 13.33 -3.81 -20.08
N THR A 284 13.53 -2.55 -19.71
CA THR A 284 14.82 -2.07 -19.22
C THR A 284 14.75 -1.89 -17.72
N ALA A 285 15.64 -2.57 -16.99
CA ALA A 285 15.70 -2.52 -15.53
C ALA A 285 17.09 -2.11 -15.05
N ASP A 286 17.13 -1.23 -14.07
CA ASP A 286 18.34 -0.85 -13.36
C ASP A 286 18.49 -1.71 -12.10
N ARG A 287 19.59 -2.45 -12.02
CA ARG A 287 20.01 -3.12 -10.80
C ARG A 287 20.67 -2.11 -9.87
N ILE A 288 20.16 -2.00 -8.66
CA ILE A 288 20.66 -1.08 -7.65
C ILE A 288 21.33 -1.85 -6.50
N ASP A 289 22.32 -1.23 -5.88
CA ASP A 289 22.97 -1.76 -4.68
C ASP A 289 22.33 -1.20 -3.38
N ASP A 290 22.90 -1.57 -2.25
CA ASP A 290 22.42 -1.11 -0.92
C ASP A 290 22.62 0.39 -0.68
N THR A 291 23.36 1.10 -1.53
CA THR A 291 23.51 2.57 -1.50
C THR A 291 22.52 3.28 -2.42
N GLY A 292 21.80 2.55 -3.27
CA GLY A 292 20.92 3.08 -4.30
C GLY A 292 21.63 3.38 -5.62
N ALA A 293 22.93 3.08 -5.73
CA ALA A 293 23.67 3.24 -6.98
C ALA A 293 23.22 2.22 -8.01
N VAL A 294 23.11 2.65 -9.27
CA VAL A 294 22.87 1.74 -10.39
C VAL A 294 24.19 1.05 -10.72
N VAL A 295 24.25 -0.26 -10.49
CA VAL A 295 25.45 -1.09 -10.74
C VAL A 295 25.41 -1.85 -12.07
N ALA A 296 24.22 -2.00 -12.66
CA ALA A 296 24.02 -2.58 -13.99
C ALA A 296 22.67 -2.14 -14.56
N THR A 297 22.58 -2.10 -15.89
CA THR A 297 21.31 -2.01 -16.62
C THR A 297 21.11 -3.30 -17.38
N LYS A 298 19.96 -3.94 -17.20
CA LYS A 298 19.59 -5.21 -17.82
C LYS A 298 18.41 -5.05 -18.76
N GLN A 299 18.27 -5.98 -19.69
CA GLN A 299 17.10 -6.12 -20.54
C GLN A 299 16.45 -7.48 -20.33
N TYR A 300 15.11 -7.47 -20.27
CA TYR A 300 14.29 -8.66 -20.14
C TYR A 300 13.25 -8.72 -21.25
N GLY A 301 13.05 -9.92 -21.82
CA GLY A 301 12.07 -10.14 -22.88
C GLY A 301 10.97 -11.11 -22.46
N CYS A 302 9.71 -10.84 -22.83
CA CYS A 302 8.60 -11.76 -22.58
C CYS A 302 7.47 -11.64 -23.61
N THR A 303 6.71 -12.73 -23.75
CA THR A 303 5.46 -12.74 -24.52
C THR A 303 4.31 -12.16 -23.69
N TYR A 304 4.20 -12.56 -22.40
CA TYR A 304 3.13 -12.13 -21.49
C TYR A 304 3.70 -11.23 -20.41
N LEU A 305 3.20 -9.99 -20.34
CA LEU A 305 3.65 -9.01 -19.38
C LEU A 305 2.55 -8.64 -18.40
N PHE A 306 2.78 -8.85 -17.10
CA PHE A 306 1.87 -8.53 -16.01
C PHE A 306 2.41 -7.39 -15.15
N LEU A 307 1.62 -6.33 -14.98
CA LEU A 307 1.96 -5.16 -14.19
C LEU A 307 1.35 -5.28 -12.79
N GLY A 308 2.20 -5.45 -11.80
CA GLY A 308 1.89 -5.56 -10.38
C GLY A 308 2.66 -4.55 -9.52
N GLY A 309 3.16 -3.45 -10.13
CA GLY A 309 3.97 -2.42 -9.48
C GLY A 309 3.21 -1.49 -8.53
N GLY A 310 1.92 -1.75 -8.32
CA GLY A 310 1.02 -0.94 -7.49
C GLY A 310 0.49 0.29 -8.23
N SER A 311 -0.50 0.97 -7.63
CA SER A 311 -1.20 2.10 -8.25
C SER A 311 -0.23 3.16 -8.79
N VAL A 312 0.79 3.51 -8.02
CA VAL A 312 1.79 4.51 -8.43
C VAL A 312 2.74 3.94 -9.48
N GLY A 313 3.43 2.83 -9.17
CA GLY A 313 4.50 2.31 -10.03
C GLY A 313 4.03 1.87 -11.42
N THR A 314 2.90 1.14 -11.49
CA THR A 314 2.29 0.74 -12.77
C THR A 314 1.84 1.95 -13.58
N THR A 315 1.20 2.93 -12.93
CA THR A 315 0.74 4.14 -13.61
C THR A 315 1.89 4.96 -14.16
N GLU A 316 2.95 5.18 -13.38
CA GLU A 316 4.14 5.92 -13.83
C GLU A 316 4.82 5.24 -15.01
N LEU A 317 4.98 3.92 -14.99
CA LEU A 317 5.57 3.17 -16.11
C LEU A 317 4.75 3.33 -17.40
N LEU A 318 3.43 3.21 -17.32
CA LEU A 318 2.58 3.30 -18.50
C LEU A 318 2.41 4.74 -19.01
N VAL A 319 2.29 5.73 -18.12
CA VAL A 319 2.26 7.15 -18.50
C VAL A 319 3.57 7.51 -19.21
N ARG A 320 4.73 7.15 -18.66
CA ARG A 320 6.03 7.34 -19.31
C ARG A 320 6.07 6.65 -20.68
N ALA A 321 5.67 5.38 -20.77
CA ALA A 321 5.72 4.62 -22.01
C ALA A 321 4.85 5.24 -23.11
N ARG A 322 3.70 5.80 -22.78
CA ARG A 322 2.83 6.52 -23.71
C ARG A 322 3.48 7.82 -24.18
N GLU A 323 3.88 8.68 -23.24
CA GLU A 323 4.36 10.03 -23.53
C GLU A 323 5.74 10.06 -24.22
N THR A 324 6.56 9.05 -24.00
CA THR A 324 7.85 8.89 -24.71
C THR A 324 7.69 8.18 -26.08
N GLY A 325 6.47 7.75 -26.43
CA GLY A 325 6.21 7.03 -27.69
C GLY A 325 6.67 5.57 -27.68
N ALA A 326 7.09 5.03 -26.53
CA ALA A 326 7.49 3.62 -26.39
C ALA A 326 6.31 2.65 -26.55
N LEU A 327 5.13 3.07 -26.06
CA LEU A 327 3.84 2.37 -26.22
C LEU A 327 2.75 3.38 -26.66
N PRO A 328 2.79 3.87 -27.91
CA PRO A 328 1.94 4.98 -28.37
C PRO A 328 0.46 4.63 -28.49
N ALA A 329 0.09 3.34 -28.56
CA ALA A 329 -1.30 2.89 -28.66
C ALA A 329 -2.01 2.75 -27.31
N LEU A 330 -1.36 3.15 -26.18
CA LEU A 330 -2.00 3.16 -24.87
C LEU A 330 -3.17 4.15 -24.85
N ASP A 331 -4.30 3.71 -24.28
CA ASP A 331 -5.50 4.52 -24.14
C ASP A 331 -5.24 5.80 -23.31
N ALA A 332 -5.89 6.90 -23.70
CA ALA A 332 -5.76 8.20 -23.04
C ALA A 332 -6.19 8.19 -21.56
N SER A 333 -7.00 7.20 -21.14
CA SER A 333 -7.38 7.02 -19.74
C SER A 333 -6.28 6.45 -18.84
N VAL A 334 -5.15 5.98 -19.41
CA VAL A 334 -3.94 5.66 -18.64
C VAL A 334 -3.45 6.94 -17.94
N GLY A 335 -3.21 6.85 -16.65
CA GLY A 335 -2.85 7.97 -15.79
C GLY A 335 -4.05 8.60 -15.08
N THR A 336 -5.31 8.28 -15.43
CA THR A 336 -6.50 8.94 -14.88
C THR A 336 -7.21 8.14 -13.78
N GLY A 337 -8.09 8.80 -13.03
CA GLY A 337 -8.96 8.16 -12.06
C GLY A 337 -8.26 7.74 -10.74
N TRP A 338 -7.13 8.35 -10.42
CA TRP A 338 -6.39 8.12 -9.18
C TRP A 338 -7.10 8.76 -7.98
N GLY A 339 -7.03 8.10 -6.82
CA GLY A 339 -7.57 8.63 -5.57
C GLY A 339 -6.93 8.00 -4.34
N THR A 340 -7.19 8.62 -3.19
CA THR A 340 -6.60 8.33 -1.88
C THR A 340 -7.38 7.29 -1.08
N ASN A 341 -8.41 6.66 -1.65
CA ASN A 341 -9.41 5.89 -0.90
C ASN A 341 -10.09 6.74 0.20
N GLY A 342 -10.06 8.07 0.07
CA GLY A 342 -10.65 8.98 1.05
C GLY A 342 -10.00 8.97 2.43
N ASN A 343 -8.70 8.65 2.52
CA ASN A 343 -7.97 8.55 3.79
C ASN A 343 -7.85 9.90 4.49
N VAL A 344 -8.17 9.91 5.78
CA VAL A 344 -7.90 11.02 6.72
C VAL A 344 -7.52 10.45 8.06
N MET A 345 -6.37 10.80 8.61
CA MET A 345 -5.98 10.40 9.96
C MET A 345 -6.28 11.51 10.96
N LEU A 346 -6.73 11.16 12.16
CA LEU A 346 -7.02 12.10 13.24
C LEU A 346 -6.84 11.46 14.61
N GLY A 347 -6.53 12.29 15.61
CA GLY A 347 -6.48 11.91 17.00
C GLY A 347 -7.50 12.69 17.84
N ARG A 348 -8.02 12.04 18.90
CA ARG A 348 -8.92 12.63 19.90
C ARG A 348 -8.32 12.49 21.28
N ALA A 349 -8.46 13.52 22.09
CA ALA A 349 -8.12 13.46 23.50
C ALA A 349 -9.26 12.81 24.30
N ASN A 350 -8.93 11.77 25.06
CA ASN A 350 -9.87 11.14 25.98
C ASN A 350 -9.76 11.79 27.38
N HIS A 351 -10.70 11.48 28.26
CA HIS A 351 -10.62 11.88 29.65
C HIS A 351 -9.56 11.09 30.44
N LEU A 352 -9.11 11.61 31.57
CA LEU A 352 -8.11 10.96 32.41
C LEU A 352 -8.56 9.58 32.95
N TRP A 353 -9.86 9.36 33.08
CA TRP A 353 -10.45 8.08 33.50
C TRP A 353 -10.70 7.10 32.35
N ASP A 354 -10.63 7.56 31.10
CA ASP A 354 -10.81 6.75 29.88
C ASP A 354 -9.49 6.51 29.16
N THR A 355 -8.51 6.04 29.89
CA THR A 355 -7.18 5.80 29.32
C THR A 355 -7.21 4.63 28.34
N VAL A 356 -6.56 4.79 27.20
CA VAL A 356 -6.40 3.72 26.18
C VAL A 356 -5.31 2.71 26.53
N GLY A 357 -4.57 2.96 27.61
CA GLY A 357 -3.46 2.12 28.05
C GLY A 357 -2.15 2.36 27.28
N ALA A 358 -1.03 2.02 27.91
CA ALA A 358 0.29 2.08 27.29
C ALA A 358 0.56 0.92 26.35
N ASN A 359 -0.03 -0.24 26.64
CA ASN A 359 0.14 -1.46 25.88
C ASN A 359 -0.91 -1.52 24.77
N GLN A 360 -0.47 -1.33 23.51
CA GLN A 360 -1.36 -1.38 22.35
C GLN A 360 -0.79 -2.32 21.30
N SER A 361 -1.64 -3.25 20.81
CA SER A 361 -1.31 -4.06 19.64
C SER A 361 -1.22 -3.16 18.40
N THR A 362 -0.22 -3.38 17.55
CA THR A 362 -0.09 -2.65 16.28
C THR A 362 -1.08 -3.09 15.20
N MET A 363 -1.86 -4.15 15.46
CA MET A 363 -2.82 -4.70 14.50
C MET A 363 -4.24 -4.31 14.90
N PRO A 364 -4.87 -3.32 14.24
CA PRO A 364 -6.24 -2.94 14.52
C PRO A 364 -7.22 -4.06 14.16
N VAL A 365 -8.30 -4.17 14.92
CA VAL A 365 -9.31 -5.25 14.78
C VAL A 365 -10.74 -4.72 14.72
N MET A 366 -10.93 -3.41 14.75
CA MET A 366 -12.25 -2.81 14.82
C MET A 366 -12.30 -1.49 14.05
N GLY A 367 -13.47 -1.19 13.49
CA GLY A 367 -13.79 0.11 12.91
C GLY A 367 -15.14 0.63 13.34
N ILE A 368 -15.33 1.94 13.27
CA ILE A 368 -16.63 2.60 13.36
C ILE A 368 -17.22 2.56 11.95
N ASP A 369 -18.40 1.97 11.81
CA ASP A 369 -19.05 1.70 10.52
C ASP A 369 -20.30 2.58 10.36
N ASP A 370 -20.13 3.74 9.77
CA ASP A 370 -21.22 4.66 9.36
C ASP A 370 -21.39 4.67 7.83
N TRP A 371 -20.94 3.62 7.15
CA TRP A 371 -20.98 3.54 5.68
C TRP A 371 -22.39 3.50 5.10
N ALA A 372 -23.36 2.99 5.86
CA ALA A 372 -24.77 2.99 5.46
C ALA A 372 -25.45 4.38 5.50
N ASN A 373 -24.79 5.38 6.08
CA ASN A 373 -25.25 6.77 6.08
C ASN A 373 -25.05 7.38 4.70
N ALA A 374 -26.12 7.44 3.89
CA ALA A 374 -26.04 7.89 2.50
C ALA A 374 -25.49 9.32 2.34
N ASP A 375 -25.75 10.19 3.32
CA ASP A 375 -25.32 11.60 3.31
C ASP A 375 -23.84 11.78 3.70
N ASN A 376 -23.26 10.79 4.38
CA ASN A 376 -21.90 10.89 4.90
C ASN A 376 -21.26 9.51 5.12
N PRO A 377 -21.07 8.70 4.07
CA PRO A 377 -20.51 7.36 4.22
C PRO A 377 -19.04 7.42 4.69
N VAL A 378 -18.79 6.91 5.89
CA VAL A 378 -17.45 6.85 6.50
C VAL A 378 -17.26 5.50 7.19
N PHE A 379 -16.13 4.85 6.92
CA PHE A 379 -15.60 3.78 7.74
C PHE A 379 -14.33 4.29 8.43
N ALA A 380 -14.29 4.27 9.76
CA ALA A 380 -13.13 4.75 10.51
C ALA A 380 -12.46 3.61 11.28
N GLU A 381 -11.26 3.23 10.86
CA GLU A 381 -10.42 2.29 11.60
C GLU A 381 -10.10 2.87 12.97
N ILE A 382 -10.24 2.06 14.01
CA ILE A 382 -9.75 2.38 15.35
C ILE A 382 -8.28 1.96 15.37
N ALA A 383 -7.41 2.92 15.12
CA ALA A 383 -5.98 2.70 14.96
C ALA A 383 -5.24 2.72 16.30
N PRO A 384 -4.18 1.91 16.48
CA PRO A 384 -3.33 1.96 17.66
C PRO A 384 -2.35 3.14 17.59
N LEU A 385 -1.91 3.60 18.77
CA LEU A 385 -0.77 4.49 18.95
C LEU A 385 0.29 3.77 19.80
N PRO A 386 1.11 2.90 19.24
CA PRO A 386 1.97 1.97 19.97
C PRO A 386 3.27 2.62 20.47
N THR A 387 3.30 3.92 20.69
CA THR A 387 4.49 4.65 21.17
C THR A 387 4.67 4.59 22.67
N GLY A 388 3.62 4.29 23.42
CA GLY A 388 3.61 4.28 24.88
C GLY A 388 3.73 5.68 25.54
N LEU A 389 3.80 6.74 24.72
CA LEU A 389 3.99 8.11 25.20
C LEU A 389 2.68 8.78 25.62
N GLU A 390 1.57 8.34 25.09
CA GLU A 390 0.28 8.98 25.28
C GLU A 390 -0.83 7.97 25.56
N HIS A 391 -1.39 8.02 26.76
CA HIS A 391 -2.44 7.09 27.20
C HIS A 391 -3.85 7.62 26.97
N TRP A 392 -4.00 8.89 26.58
CA TRP A 392 -5.29 9.57 26.45
C TRP A 392 -5.60 9.97 25.01
N VAL A 393 -4.94 9.33 24.03
CA VAL A 393 -5.22 9.57 22.61
C VAL A 393 -5.88 8.36 21.99
N SER A 394 -7.06 8.55 21.44
CA SER A 394 -7.67 7.64 20.49
C SER A 394 -7.33 8.08 19.07
N LEU A 395 -6.71 7.19 18.28
CA LEU A 395 -6.28 7.43 16.92
C LEU A 395 -7.23 6.75 15.94
N TYR A 396 -7.48 7.39 14.80
CA TYR A 396 -8.34 6.86 13.75
C TYR A 396 -7.78 7.12 12.37
N LEU A 397 -8.00 6.15 11.45
CA LEU A 397 -7.87 6.36 10.02
C LEU A 397 -9.27 6.27 9.39
N ALA A 398 -9.84 7.41 9.05
CA ALA A 398 -11.11 7.46 8.35
C ALA A 398 -10.90 7.16 6.85
N ILE A 399 -11.80 6.36 6.30
CA ILE A 399 -11.97 6.06 4.88
C ILE A 399 -13.33 6.62 4.49
N THR A 400 -13.35 7.61 3.60
CA THR A 400 -14.56 8.36 3.24
C THR A 400 -14.97 8.08 1.80
N LYS A 401 -16.25 8.23 1.46
CA LYS A 401 -16.74 8.14 0.08
C LYS A 401 -16.39 9.43 -0.69
N ASN A 402 -15.11 9.72 -0.84
CA ASN A 402 -14.64 10.89 -1.59
C ASN A 402 -14.74 10.62 -3.10
N PRO A 403 -15.52 11.41 -3.88
CA PRO A 403 -15.66 11.24 -5.31
C PRO A 403 -14.51 11.85 -6.12
N GLN A 404 -13.61 12.60 -5.49
CA GLN A 404 -12.54 13.31 -6.17
C GLN A 404 -11.52 12.34 -6.78
N ARG A 405 -11.03 12.67 -7.96
CA ARG A 405 -10.03 11.89 -8.68
C ARG A 405 -8.98 12.82 -9.27
N ALA A 406 -7.74 12.34 -9.32
CA ALA A 406 -6.62 13.03 -9.96
C ALA A 406 -6.08 12.23 -11.15
N SER A 407 -5.14 12.84 -11.85
CA SER A 407 -4.41 12.21 -12.94
C SER A 407 -2.91 12.35 -12.74
N PHE A 408 -2.18 11.36 -13.25
CA PHE A 408 -0.74 11.44 -13.46
C PHE A 408 -0.45 12.03 -14.83
N THR A 409 0.51 12.93 -14.90
CA THR A 409 1.06 13.51 -16.12
C THR A 409 2.56 13.27 -16.16
N TYR A 410 3.13 13.16 -17.36
CA TYR A 410 4.56 13.00 -17.53
C TYR A 410 5.27 14.36 -17.59
N ASP A 411 6.36 14.46 -16.88
CA ASP A 411 7.27 15.59 -16.93
C ASP A 411 8.56 15.17 -17.63
N SER A 412 8.72 15.58 -18.87
CA SER A 412 9.90 15.23 -19.69
C SER A 412 11.20 15.88 -19.21
N ALA A 413 11.12 16.97 -18.46
CA ALA A 413 12.31 17.65 -17.94
C ALA A 413 12.99 16.88 -16.80
N THR A 414 12.20 16.12 -16.04
CA THR A 414 12.67 15.32 -14.88
C THR A 414 12.54 13.82 -15.10
N ASP A 415 12.02 13.39 -16.27
CA ASP A 415 11.69 11.99 -16.58
C ASP A 415 10.88 11.32 -15.47
N SER A 416 9.85 11.99 -14.98
CA SER A 416 9.04 11.52 -13.88
C SER A 416 7.55 11.75 -14.10
N ALA A 417 6.70 11.04 -13.34
CA ALA A 417 5.28 11.30 -13.33
C ALA A 417 4.92 12.30 -12.19
N ARG A 418 4.01 13.21 -12.48
CA ARG A 418 3.46 14.20 -11.53
C ARG A 418 2.01 13.89 -11.24
N LEU A 419 1.65 13.86 -9.97
CA LEU A 419 0.27 13.67 -9.52
C LEU A 419 -0.43 15.02 -9.35
N GLY A 420 -1.55 15.21 -10.04
CA GLY A 420 -2.36 16.43 -9.99
C GLY A 420 -3.37 16.49 -8.83
N TRP A 421 -3.07 15.93 -7.66
CA TRP A 421 -3.94 16.01 -6.48
C TRP A 421 -3.84 17.37 -5.81
N THR A 422 -4.98 17.95 -5.41
CA THR A 422 -5.07 19.27 -4.78
C THR A 422 -5.58 19.20 -3.33
N ALA A 423 -5.27 20.22 -2.54
CA ALA A 423 -5.79 20.34 -1.17
C ALA A 423 -7.34 20.42 -1.12
N ALA A 424 -7.97 21.01 -2.13
CA ALA A 424 -9.43 21.07 -2.23
C ALA A 424 -10.06 19.67 -2.37
N GLN A 425 -9.37 18.75 -3.03
CA GLN A 425 -9.82 17.36 -3.16
C GLN A 425 -9.71 16.61 -1.83
N SER A 426 -8.68 16.85 -1.03
CA SER A 426 -8.54 16.33 0.33
C SER A 426 -9.61 16.89 1.28
N ALA A 427 -9.95 18.18 1.15
CA ALA A 427 -10.93 18.85 2.02
C ALA A 427 -12.30 18.15 2.05
N VAL A 428 -12.69 17.47 0.97
CA VAL A 428 -13.93 16.67 0.91
C VAL A 428 -13.90 15.55 1.97
N SER A 429 -12.79 14.79 2.02
CA SER A 429 -12.61 13.73 3.02
C SER A 429 -12.55 14.27 4.44
N VAL A 430 -11.87 15.40 4.65
CA VAL A 430 -11.81 16.08 5.95
C VAL A 430 -13.20 16.48 6.43
N ALA A 431 -14.02 17.08 5.57
CA ALA A 431 -15.38 17.48 5.92
C ALA A 431 -16.24 16.27 6.34
N MET A 432 -16.13 15.15 5.62
CA MET A 432 -16.84 13.91 5.93
C MET A 432 -16.37 13.30 7.27
N ALA A 433 -15.07 13.18 7.48
CA ALA A 433 -14.51 12.69 8.74
C ALA A 433 -14.90 13.60 9.92
N LYS A 434 -14.79 14.92 9.73
CA LYS A 434 -15.17 15.91 10.76
C LYS A 434 -16.64 15.77 11.19
N LYS A 435 -17.57 15.62 10.23
CA LYS A 435 -19.00 15.44 10.53
C LYS A 435 -19.26 14.21 11.40
N LEU A 436 -18.56 13.10 11.16
CA LEU A 436 -18.65 11.90 12.01
C LEU A 436 -18.07 12.15 13.41
N PHE A 437 -16.83 12.68 13.48
CA PHE A 437 -16.11 12.80 14.74
C PHE A 437 -16.57 13.97 15.61
N ASP A 438 -17.19 15.02 15.06
CA ASP A 438 -17.89 16.06 15.85
C ASP A 438 -19.04 15.45 16.67
N ARG A 439 -19.80 14.50 16.10
CA ARG A 439 -20.85 13.77 16.82
C ARG A 439 -20.27 12.97 17.98
N ILE A 440 -19.15 12.27 17.75
CA ILE A 440 -18.48 11.46 18.77
C ILE A 440 -17.93 12.37 19.88
N ASN A 441 -17.30 13.49 19.53
CA ASN A 441 -16.78 14.44 20.50
C ASN A 441 -17.90 15.06 21.36
N ALA A 442 -19.01 15.48 20.74
CA ALA A 442 -20.14 16.06 21.45
C ALA A 442 -20.76 15.07 22.44
N ALA A 443 -20.99 13.82 22.03
CA ALA A 443 -21.62 12.80 22.91
C ALA A 443 -20.72 12.36 24.07
N ASN A 444 -19.39 12.52 23.95
CA ASN A 444 -18.44 12.06 24.96
C ASN A 444 -17.70 13.21 25.65
N SER A 445 -18.04 14.48 25.40
CA SER A 445 -17.35 15.68 25.92
C SER A 445 -15.83 15.62 25.67
N THR A 446 -15.40 15.10 24.52
CA THR A 446 -13.99 14.96 24.12
C THR A 446 -13.64 15.98 23.04
N ILE A 447 -12.37 16.17 22.77
CA ILE A 447 -11.86 17.13 21.81
C ILE A 447 -10.84 16.50 20.85
N TYR A 448 -10.58 17.17 19.74
CA TYR A 448 -9.48 16.80 18.84
C TYR A 448 -8.11 17.09 19.43
N ARG A 449 -7.12 16.31 19.05
CA ARG A 449 -5.71 16.62 19.24
C ARG A 449 -5.20 17.47 18.07
N TYR A 450 -4.42 18.49 18.36
CA TYR A 450 -3.89 19.45 17.39
C TYR A 450 -2.39 19.30 17.17
N ASP A 451 -1.72 18.49 17.95
CA ASP A 451 -0.27 18.42 18.07
C ASP A 451 0.37 17.16 17.48
N LEU A 452 -0.44 16.24 16.89
CA LEU A 452 0.03 14.93 16.46
C LEU A 452 0.67 14.92 15.05
N PHE A 453 0.32 15.90 14.20
CA PHE A 453 0.67 15.92 12.79
C PHE A 453 1.60 17.09 12.43
N GLY A 454 2.72 17.21 13.13
CA GLY A 454 3.73 18.25 12.92
C GLY A 454 3.38 19.59 13.58
N SER A 455 4.09 20.64 13.18
CA SER A 455 4.02 21.97 13.80
C SER A 455 2.84 22.84 13.33
N SER A 456 2.00 22.35 12.43
CA SER A 456 0.97 23.18 11.74
C SER A 456 -0.37 23.28 12.47
N ASN A 457 -0.51 22.82 13.70
CA ASN A 457 -1.78 22.73 14.44
C ASN A 457 -2.87 21.97 13.66
N LYS A 458 -2.48 21.01 12.84
CA LYS A 458 -3.38 20.26 11.97
C LYS A 458 -4.10 19.18 12.75
N VAL A 459 -5.44 19.20 12.70
CA VAL A 459 -6.29 18.18 13.36
C VAL A 459 -6.41 16.94 12.48
N PHE A 460 -6.61 17.16 11.17
CA PHE A 460 -6.84 16.11 10.19
C PHE A 460 -5.65 16.02 9.26
N ALA A 461 -4.96 14.89 9.27
CA ALA A 461 -3.90 14.62 8.31
C ALA A 461 -4.50 14.04 7.03
N ASP A 462 -4.52 14.86 5.97
CA ASP A 462 -5.17 14.64 4.68
C ASP A 462 -4.21 14.77 3.49
N ASP A 463 -2.92 14.96 3.77
CA ASP A 463 -1.84 15.16 2.81
C ASP A 463 -1.01 13.90 2.56
N PHE A 464 -1.51 12.75 3.01
CA PHE A 464 -0.93 11.45 2.70
C PHE A 464 -1.99 10.36 2.57
N THR A 465 -1.62 9.26 1.92
CA THR A 465 -2.44 8.05 1.86
C THR A 465 -1.61 6.79 2.01
N TYR A 466 -2.19 5.78 2.66
CA TYR A 466 -1.72 4.38 2.66
C TYR A 466 -2.42 3.55 1.58
N HIS A 467 -3.46 4.10 0.93
CA HIS A 467 -4.34 3.39 0.00
C HIS A 467 -4.37 4.07 -1.37
N PRO A 468 -3.22 4.17 -2.10
CA PRO A 468 -3.22 4.70 -3.46
C PRO A 468 -3.97 3.76 -4.39
N LEU A 469 -4.99 4.27 -5.10
CA LEU A 469 -5.86 3.50 -5.98
C LEU A 469 -6.07 4.23 -7.30
N GLY A 470 -6.27 3.48 -8.38
CA GLY A 470 -6.51 4.04 -9.71
C GLY A 470 -5.24 4.44 -10.45
N GLY A 471 -5.40 5.12 -11.57
CA GLY A 471 -4.37 5.46 -12.53
C GLY A 471 -4.44 4.61 -13.81
N CYS A 472 -4.97 3.37 -13.72
CA CYS A 472 -5.24 2.52 -14.88
C CYS A 472 -6.56 1.78 -14.69
N VAL A 473 -7.63 2.53 -14.48
CA VAL A 473 -8.93 2.04 -13.99
C VAL A 473 -9.51 0.95 -14.88
N LEU A 474 -9.99 -0.12 -14.24
CA LEU A 474 -10.65 -1.27 -14.86
C LEU A 474 -11.85 -0.82 -15.71
N GLY A 475 -11.97 -1.36 -16.91
CA GLY A 475 -12.99 -0.98 -17.89
C GLY A 475 -12.71 0.35 -18.63
N LYS A 476 -11.72 1.15 -18.17
CA LYS A 476 -11.29 2.39 -18.83
C LYS A 476 -9.95 2.19 -19.56
N ALA A 477 -8.83 2.16 -18.84
CA ALA A 477 -7.51 1.88 -19.41
C ALA A 477 -7.33 0.41 -19.82
N THR A 478 -8.11 -0.47 -19.22
CA THR A 478 -8.15 -1.90 -19.51
C THR A 478 -9.57 -2.34 -19.89
N ASP A 479 -9.72 -3.58 -20.33
CA ASP A 479 -11.02 -4.26 -20.30
C ASP A 479 -11.42 -4.61 -18.84
N ASN A 480 -12.53 -5.35 -18.68
CA ASN A 480 -13.01 -5.75 -17.34
C ASN A 480 -12.22 -6.92 -16.72
N TYR A 481 -11.13 -7.36 -17.36
CA TYR A 481 -10.23 -8.42 -16.90
C TYR A 481 -8.78 -7.97 -16.85
N GLY A 482 -8.52 -6.66 -16.84
CA GLY A 482 -7.17 -6.10 -16.68
C GLY A 482 -6.30 -6.15 -17.93
N ARG A 483 -6.82 -6.56 -19.12
CA ARG A 483 -6.10 -6.47 -20.39
C ARG A 483 -5.97 -5.02 -20.81
N VAL A 484 -4.76 -4.55 -21.01
CA VAL A 484 -4.49 -3.16 -21.38
C VAL A 484 -4.98 -2.89 -22.80
N LYS A 485 -5.81 -1.87 -22.98
CA LYS A 485 -6.32 -1.50 -24.30
C LYS A 485 -5.18 -1.05 -25.22
N GLY A 486 -5.25 -1.49 -26.48
CA GLY A 486 -4.22 -1.21 -27.50
C GLY A 486 -3.06 -2.19 -27.55
N TYR A 487 -2.94 -3.10 -26.57
CA TYR A 487 -1.82 -4.05 -26.50
C TYR A 487 -2.28 -5.45 -26.10
N SER A 488 -2.00 -6.44 -26.95
CA SER A 488 -2.18 -7.85 -26.61
C SER A 488 -1.11 -8.31 -25.62
N ASN A 489 -1.43 -9.26 -24.76
CA ASN A 489 -0.53 -9.89 -23.79
C ASN A 489 0.07 -8.91 -22.75
N LEU A 490 -0.57 -7.76 -22.53
CA LEU A 490 -0.23 -6.79 -21.51
C LEU A 490 -1.38 -6.67 -20.50
N TYR A 491 -1.10 -6.95 -19.24
CA TYR A 491 -2.10 -7.07 -18.19
C TYR A 491 -1.74 -6.23 -16.98
N ILE A 492 -2.75 -5.71 -16.29
CA ILE A 492 -2.63 -5.06 -14.99
C ILE A 492 -3.37 -5.91 -13.96
N THR A 493 -2.74 -6.12 -12.79
CA THR A 493 -3.31 -6.95 -11.72
C THR A 493 -3.35 -6.24 -10.36
N ASP A 494 -2.92 -4.97 -10.27
CA ASP A 494 -2.71 -4.27 -9.01
C ASP A 494 -3.77 -3.19 -8.70
N GLY A 495 -3.50 -2.36 -7.69
CA GLY A 495 -4.40 -1.31 -7.21
C GLY A 495 -4.66 -0.19 -8.21
N SER A 496 -3.92 -0.10 -9.31
CA SER A 496 -4.20 0.87 -10.38
C SER A 496 -5.52 0.60 -11.10
N LEU A 497 -6.03 -0.63 -11.04
CA LEU A 497 -7.35 -1.00 -11.58
C LEU A 497 -8.53 -0.47 -10.75
N VAL A 498 -8.34 -0.20 -9.46
CA VAL A 498 -9.41 0.22 -8.54
C VAL A 498 -9.72 1.71 -8.75
N PRO A 499 -10.98 2.14 -8.94
CA PRO A 499 -11.32 3.51 -9.34
C PRO A 499 -11.22 4.55 -8.19
N GLY A 500 -10.07 4.61 -7.49
CA GLY A 500 -9.69 5.63 -6.53
C GLY A 500 -10.33 5.57 -5.15
N SER A 501 -11.39 4.77 -4.93
CA SER A 501 -12.01 4.53 -3.62
C SER A 501 -12.76 3.20 -3.63
N ILE A 502 -12.66 2.46 -2.53
CA ILE A 502 -13.39 1.19 -2.32
C ILE A 502 -14.08 1.13 -0.95
N GLY A 503 -13.93 2.16 -0.12
CA GLY A 503 -14.65 2.31 1.15
C GLY A 503 -14.08 1.52 2.33
N VAL A 504 -13.08 0.70 2.09
CA VAL A 504 -12.38 -0.12 3.10
C VAL A 504 -10.92 -0.29 2.68
N ASN A 505 -10.12 -0.96 3.49
CA ASN A 505 -8.74 -1.34 3.14
C ASN A 505 -8.72 -2.14 1.83
N PRO A 506 -7.90 -1.77 0.84
CA PRO A 506 -8.09 -2.23 -0.54
C PRO A 506 -7.46 -3.58 -0.87
N PHE A 507 -6.53 -4.11 -0.06
CA PHE A 507 -5.67 -5.22 -0.50
C PHE A 507 -6.45 -6.53 -0.79
N VAL A 508 -7.53 -6.82 -0.05
CA VAL A 508 -8.38 -8.00 -0.33
C VAL A 508 -9.10 -7.83 -1.67
N THR A 509 -9.55 -6.61 -1.99
CA THR A 509 -10.17 -6.30 -3.28
C THR A 509 -9.17 -6.42 -4.42
N ILE A 510 -7.96 -5.89 -4.26
CA ILE A 510 -6.88 -6.02 -5.26
C ILE A 510 -6.57 -7.50 -5.53
N THR A 511 -6.41 -8.28 -4.47
CA THR A 511 -6.14 -9.72 -4.56
C THR A 511 -7.28 -10.48 -5.26
N ALA A 512 -8.53 -10.19 -4.90
CA ALA A 512 -9.69 -10.86 -5.50
C ALA A 512 -9.89 -10.48 -6.97
N LEU A 513 -9.64 -9.23 -7.36
CA LEU A 513 -9.66 -8.81 -8.77
C LEU A 513 -8.54 -9.48 -9.56
N ALA A 514 -7.33 -9.59 -9.00
CA ALA A 514 -6.23 -10.30 -9.63
C ALA A 514 -6.54 -11.80 -9.81
N GLU A 515 -7.15 -12.46 -8.83
CA GLU A 515 -7.63 -13.84 -8.95
C GLU A 515 -8.62 -14.01 -10.11
N ARG A 516 -9.56 -13.08 -10.24
CA ARG A 516 -10.54 -13.07 -11.33
C ARG A 516 -9.87 -12.84 -12.68
N THR A 517 -8.96 -11.88 -12.77
CA THR A 517 -8.16 -11.60 -13.97
C THR A 517 -7.40 -12.86 -14.41
N MET A 518 -6.66 -13.47 -13.52
CA MET A 518 -5.86 -14.64 -13.84
C MET A 518 -6.70 -15.87 -14.23
N ALA A 519 -7.84 -16.08 -13.57
CA ALA A 519 -8.75 -17.16 -13.93
C ALA A 519 -9.25 -17.04 -15.38
N ARG A 520 -9.39 -15.82 -15.90
CA ARG A 520 -9.84 -15.57 -17.27
C ARG A 520 -8.68 -15.61 -18.28
N VAL A 521 -7.59 -14.92 -17.96
CA VAL A 521 -6.42 -14.78 -18.85
C VAL A 521 -5.78 -16.15 -19.15
N LEU A 522 -5.67 -17.01 -18.14
CA LEU A 522 -5.07 -18.34 -18.33
C LEU A 522 -5.87 -19.23 -19.29
N VAL A 523 -7.18 -19.07 -19.32
CA VAL A 523 -8.05 -19.88 -20.21
C VAL A 523 -8.10 -19.31 -21.62
N GLU A 524 -8.12 -17.98 -21.77
CA GLU A 524 -8.38 -17.35 -23.06
C GLU A 524 -7.11 -16.94 -23.81
N ASP A 525 -6.06 -16.53 -23.07
CA ASP A 525 -4.91 -15.86 -23.69
C ASP A 525 -3.65 -16.74 -23.68
N THR A 526 -3.52 -17.68 -22.72
CA THR A 526 -2.32 -18.50 -22.58
C THR A 526 -2.53 -19.99 -22.91
N ALA A 527 -3.77 -20.41 -23.20
CA ALA A 527 -4.04 -21.75 -23.70
C ALA A 527 -3.47 -21.88 -25.14
N THR A 528 -2.42 -22.67 -25.30
CA THR A 528 -1.83 -23.07 -26.59
C THR A 528 -2.32 -24.46 -27.00
#